data_b4d108720c3f70a6c04eaeed017ad40a
#
_entry.id   b4d108720c3f70a6c04eaeed017ad40a
#
_cell.length_a   1.000
_cell.length_b   1.000
_cell.length_c   1.000
_cell.angle_alpha   90.00
_cell.angle_beta   90.00
_cell.angle_gamma   90.00
#
_symmetry.space_group_name_H-M   'P 1'
#
loop_
_entity.id
_entity.type
_entity.pdbx_description
1 polymer ?
#
loop_
_entity_poly.entity_id
_entity_poly.type
_entity_poly.pdbx_seq_one_letter_code
_entity_poly.pdbx_strand_id
1 'polypeptide(L)'
;FGYQVDCSVTPRVNWSSSVGNPAGKGGSDYVNFPRRAYLIDPDDIAKSGQSTLLEVPMSIQYKYSPVINSIKMGVKKLRGKHPVSSVNWLRPVGGNLEQMKKVVNQSIAEGADYVEFMLHSSEFMPGGSPTFKNEKDIEQLYADLEQLFSWLQHQTTGMTLADYYATFKGE
;
A
#
# COMPACT_ATOMS: atom_id res chain seq x y z
N PHE A 1 14.56 4.16 -19.97
CA PHE A 1 13.24 3.64 -20.32
C PHE A 1 12.14 4.72 -20.24
N GLY A 2 12.42 5.92 -19.68
CA GLY A 2 11.48 7.05 -19.66
C GLY A 2 10.37 6.95 -18.62
N TYR A 3 10.45 6.05 -17.65
CA TYR A 3 9.52 6.02 -16.51
C TYR A 3 9.71 7.25 -15.63
N GLN A 4 8.61 7.86 -15.23
CA GLN A 4 8.59 9.06 -14.39
C GLN A 4 8.02 8.77 -12.99
N VAL A 5 7.23 7.71 -12.84
CA VAL A 5 6.59 7.31 -11.58
C VAL A 5 6.85 5.85 -11.31
N ASP A 6 7.15 5.51 -10.07
CA ASP A 6 7.16 4.17 -9.50
C ASP A 6 6.17 4.10 -8.33
N CYS A 7 5.54 2.95 -8.12
CA CYS A 7 4.55 2.70 -7.07
C CYS A 7 4.86 1.39 -6.32
N SER A 8 6.13 0.99 -6.28
CA SER A 8 6.53 -0.32 -5.73
C SER A 8 6.76 -0.32 -4.22
N VAL A 9 6.92 0.84 -3.60
CA VAL A 9 7.19 0.95 -2.17
C VAL A 9 5.93 0.66 -1.34
N THR A 10 6.07 -0.27 -0.41
CA THR A 10 5.01 -0.64 0.54
C THR A 10 5.43 -0.21 1.96
N PRO A 11 5.26 1.07 2.33
CA PRO A 11 5.78 1.59 3.59
C PRO A 11 5.22 0.82 4.79
N ARG A 12 6.01 0.73 5.87
CA ARG A 12 5.67 -0.03 7.08
C ARG A 12 5.73 -1.56 6.94
N VAL A 13 6.08 -2.08 5.76
CA VAL A 13 6.14 -3.53 5.50
C VAL A 13 7.59 -3.98 5.34
N ASN A 14 7.92 -5.09 5.99
CA ASN A 14 9.19 -5.76 5.83
C ASN A 14 9.00 -7.07 5.05
N TRP A 15 9.57 -7.13 3.85
CA TRP A 15 9.56 -8.31 2.99
C TRP A 15 10.82 -9.15 3.07
N SER A 16 11.78 -8.82 3.95
CA SER A 16 13.07 -9.51 4.01
C SER A 16 12.98 -11.02 4.28
N SER A 17 11.88 -11.46 4.91
CA SER A 17 11.60 -12.89 5.12
C SER A 17 10.78 -13.53 3.99
N SER A 18 10.34 -12.75 3.00
CA SER A 18 9.52 -13.24 1.86
C SER A 18 10.46 -13.60 0.71
N VAL A 19 10.90 -14.85 0.71
CA VAL A 19 11.79 -15.37 -0.33
C VAL A 19 10.93 -15.86 -1.49
N GLY A 20 10.82 -15.08 -2.56
CA GLY A 20 10.03 -15.46 -3.75
C GLY A 20 10.61 -16.62 -4.54
N ASN A 21 11.93 -16.80 -4.48
CA ASN A 21 12.67 -17.91 -5.08
C ASN A 21 13.52 -18.56 -3.98
N PRO A 22 13.62 -19.91 -3.88
CA PRO A 22 14.47 -20.59 -2.90
C PRO A 22 15.94 -20.16 -2.92
N ALA A 23 16.44 -19.71 -4.06
CA ALA A 23 17.80 -19.11 -4.19
C ALA A 23 17.82 -17.59 -3.93
N GLY A 24 16.68 -16.96 -3.66
CA GLY A 24 16.54 -15.52 -3.44
C GLY A 24 17.00 -15.11 -2.05
N LYS A 25 17.39 -13.83 -1.92
CA LYS A 25 17.86 -13.23 -0.66
C LYS A 25 16.74 -12.60 0.18
N GLY A 26 15.48 -12.82 -0.17
CA GLY A 26 14.32 -12.15 0.41
C GLY A 26 13.99 -10.84 -0.30
N GLY A 27 12.86 -10.22 0.10
CA GLY A 27 12.41 -8.93 -0.40
C GLY A 27 13.02 -7.75 0.35
N SER A 28 12.63 -6.56 -0.06
CA SER A 28 13.07 -5.29 0.53
C SER A 28 12.41 -5.03 1.89
N ASP A 29 13.10 -4.28 2.74
CA ASP A 29 12.54 -3.74 3.97
C ASP A 29 12.11 -2.29 3.76
N TYR A 30 10.79 -2.07 3.64
CA TYR A 30 10.21 -0.74 3.44
C TYR A 30 9.69 -0.08 4.74
N VAL A 31 10.05 -0.62 5.92
CA VAL A 31 9.52 -0.10 7.21
C VAL A 31 9.80 1.38 7.41
N ASN A 32 10.98 1.84 7.00
CA ASN A 32 11.45 3.21 7.20
C ASN A 32 11.40 4.09 5.94
N PHE A 33 10.82 3.61 4.86
CA PHE A 33 10.63 4.40 3.64
C PHE A 33 9.61 5.52 3.86
N PRO A 34 9.71 6.64 3.10
CA PRO A 34 8.72 7.69 3.13
C PRO A 34 7.31 7.14 2.86
N ARG A 35 6.30 7.78 3.44
CA ARG A 35 4.89 7.39 3.31
C ARG A 35 4.10 8.31 2.40
N ARG A 36 4.75 9.35 1.92
CA ARG A 36 4.23 10.32 0.96
C ARG A 36 5.06 10.24 -0.30
N ALA A 37 4.53 10.74 -1.40
CA ALA A 37 5.26 10.81 -2.65
C ALA A 37 6.54 11.62 -2.48
N TYR A 38 7.61 11.16 -3.12
CA TYR A 38 8.91 11.82 -3.06
C TYR A 38 9.74 11.53 -4.33
N LEU A 39 10.54 12.49 -4.74
CA LEU A 39 11.55 12.24 -5.76
C LEU A 39 12.66 11.36 -5.17
N ILE A 40 13.01 10.30 -5.86
CA ILE A 40 13.97 9.29 -5.36
C ILE A 40 15.37 9.86 -5.35
N ASP A 41 16.15 9.54 -4.30
CA ASP A 41 17.60 9.66 -4.32
C ASP A 41 18.19 8.43 -5.06
N PRO A 42 18.93 8.60 -6.19
CA PRO A 42 19.47 7.47 -6.94
C PRO A 42 20.47 6.60 -6.16
N ASP A 43 21.12 7.14 -5.14
CA ASP A 43 22.10 6.43 -4.31
C ASP A 43 21.42 5.71 -3.12
N ASP A 44 20.24 6.18 -2.70
CA ASP A 44 19.46 5.59 -1.61
C ASP A 44 17.94 5.79 -1.82
N ILE A 45 17.30 4.84 -2.46
CA ILE A 45 15.87 4.89 -2.79
C ILE A 45 14.95 5.05 -1.57
N ALA A 46 15.46 4.87 -0.35
CA ALA A 46 14.71 5.11 0.89
C ALA A 46 14.68 6.59 1.30
N LYS A 47 15.28 7.46 0.52
CA LYS A 47 15.39 8.90 0.80
C LYS A 47 14.83 9.75 -0.33
N SER A 48 14.32 10.91 0.05
CA SER A 48 14.00 11.95 -0.91
C SER A 48 15.30 12.52 -1.49
N GLY A 49 15.32 12.73 -2.81
CA GLY A 49 16.45 13.26 -3.57
C GLY A 49 15.99 14.21 -4.67
N GLN A 50 16.81 14.34 -5.70
CA GLN A 50 16.58 15.28 -6.80
C GLN A 50 16.50 14.58 -8.17
N SER A 51 16.17 13.29 -8.21
CA SER A 51 15.92 12.61 -9.49
C SER A 51 14.63 13.10 -10.14
N THR A 52 14.43 12.67 -11.38
CA THR A 52 13.13 12.89 -12.09
C THR A 52 12.16 11.73 -11.90
N LEU A 53 12.50 10.75 -11.08
CA LEU A 53 11.66 9.60 -10.78
C LEU A 53 10.91 9.85 -9.47
N LEU A 54 9.59 9.91 -9.55
CA LEU A 54 8.70 10.06 -8.41
C LEU A 54 8.30 8.67 -7.90
N GLU A 55 8.57 8.40 -6.64
CA GLU A 55 7.94 7.29 -5.93
C GLU A 55 6.61 7.75 -5.35
N VAL A 56 5.55 7.00 -5.62
CA VAL A 56 4.22 7.17 -5.04
C VAL A 56 3.91 5.93 -4.19
N PRO A 57 4.27 5.94 -2.90
CA PRO A 57 4.11 4.79 -2.03
C PRO A 57 2.65 4.39 -1.82
N MET A 58 2.40 3.09 -1.75
CA MET A 58 1.08 2.52 -1.51
C MET A 58 0.46 3.03 -0.21
N SER A 59 -0.86 3.27 -0.22
CA SER A 59 -1.61 3.69 0.97
C SER A 59 -1.79 2.54 1.94
N ILE A 60 -0.93 2.53 2.98
CA ILE A 60 -0.86 1.50 4.02
C ILE A 60 -0.91 2.15 5.39
N GLN A 61 -1.78 1.67 6.28
CA GLN A 61 -1.93 2.16 7.64
C GLN A 61 -1.76 1.04 8.67
N TYR A 62 -1.26 1.37 9.86
CA TYR A 62 -1.22 0.40 10.95
C TYR A 62 -2.62 -0.02 11.38
N LYS A 63 -2.82 -1.32 11.55
CA LYS A 63 -4.09 -1.88 12.04
C LYS A 63 -4.42 -1.44 13.47
N TYR A 64 -3.40 -1.18 14.27
CA TYR A 64 -3.50 -0.81 15.68
C TYR A 64 -2.75 0.48 15.95
N SER A 65 -3.13 1.20 17.02
CA SER A 65 -2.37 2.36 17.47
C SER A 65 -0.89 2.01 17.72
N PRO A 66 0.03 2.98 17.65
CA PRO A 66 1.48 2.72 17.86
C PRO A 66 1.77 1.96 19.15
N VAL A 67 1.10 2.32 20.25
CA VAL A 67 1.27 1.67 21.55
C VAL A 67 0.87 0.20 21.52
N ILE A 68 -0.33 -0.11 20.99
CA ILE A 68 -0.83 -1.49 20.87
C ILE A 68 0.05 -2.30 19.93
N ASN A 69 0.52 -1.68 18.84
CA ASN A 69 1.40 -2.35 17.88
C ASN A 69 2.74 -2.72 18.54
N SER A 70 3.34 -1.82 19.30
CA SER A 70 4.59 -2.06 20.04
C SER A 70 4.44 -3.20 21.07
N ILE A 71 3.35 -3.23 21.83
CA ILE A 71 3.05 -4.31 22.77
C ILE A 71 2.93 -5.65 22.04
N LYS A 72 2.17 -5.70 20.93
CA LYS A 72 2.00 -6.92 20.13
C LYS A 72 3.31 -7.40 19.51
N MET A 73 4.15 -6.48 19.05
CA MET A 73 5.49 -6.81 18.54
C MET A 73 6.38 -7.40 19.62
N GLY A 74 6.38 -6.81 20.83
CA GLY A 74 7.10 -7.33 22.00
C GLY A 74 6.67 -8.76 22.36
N VAL A 75 5.37 -9.02 22.43
CA VAL A 75 4.81 -10.35 22.70
C VAL A 75 5.18 -11.37 21.61
N LYS A 76 5.15 -10.97 20.32
CA LYS A 76 5.59 -11.83 19.21
C LYS A 76 7.07 -12.19 19.34
N LYS A 77 7.93 -11.22 19.67
CA LYS A 77 9.36 -11.41 19.87
C LYS A 77 9.64 -12.39 21.02
N LEU A 78 8.95 -12.24 22.15
CA LEU A 78 9.06 -13.14 23.30
C LEU A 78 8.62 -14.57 22.97
N ARG A 79 7.71 -14.76 22.02
CA ARG A 79 7.26 -16.07 21.53
C ARG A 79 8.11 -16.63 20.39
N GLY A 80 9.29 -16.08 20.11
CA GLY A 80 10.17 -16.52 19.03
C GLY A 80 9.61 -16.31 17.61
N LYS A 81 8.57 -15.47 17.46
CA LYS A 81 7.97 -15.14 16.15
C LYS A 81 8.57 -13.84 15.64
N HIS A 82 8.78 -13.76 14.31
CA HIS A 82 9.22 -12.52 13.69
C HIS A 82 8.19 -11.39 13.95
N PRO A 83 8.64 -10.26 14.51
CA PRO A 83 7.76 -9.13 14.82
C PRO A 83 7.40 -8.39 13.51
N VAL A 84 6.32 -8.82 12.86
CA VAL A 84 5.76 -8.11 11.70
C VAL A 84 4.62 -7.23 12.18
N SER A 85 4.66 -5.95 11.84
CA SER A 85 3.57 -5.01 12.09
C SER A 85 2.32 -5.46 11.34
N SER A 86 1.17 -5.38 12.03
CA SER A 86 -0.10 -5.63 11.36
C SER A 86 -0.54 -4.34 10.66
N VAL A 87 -0.70 -4.40 9.35
CA VAL A 87 -1.10 -3.26 8.51
C VAL A 87 -2.40 -3.54 7.78
N ASN A 88 -3.12 -2.49 7.44
CA ASN A 88 -4.23 -2.48 6.52
C ASN A 88 -3.79 -1.77 5.24
N TRP A 89 -4.15 -2.33 4.12
CA TRP A 89 -3.85 -1.81 2.79
C TRP A 89 -5.10 -1.19 2.17
N LEU A 90 -4.92 -0.19 1.34
CA LEU A 90 -5.99 0.24 0.44
C LEU A 90 -6.08 -0.73 -0.75
N ARG A 91 -6.53 -1.93 -0.43
CA ARG A 91 -6.62 -3.06 -1.35
C ARG A 91 -7.78 -3.97 -0.94
N PRO A 92 -8.63 -4.42 -1.87
CA PRO A 92 -9.66 -5.39 -1.58
C PRO A 92 -9.04 -6.77 -1.31
N VAL A 93 -9.51 -7.40 -0.24
CA VAL A 93 -9.15 -8.78 0.13
C VAL A 93 -10.40 -9.61 0.47
N GLY A 94 -11.56 -9.20 -0.05
CA GLY A 94 -12.87 -9.80 0.17
C GLY A 94 -13.53 -9.31 1.46
N GLY A 95 -14.61 -8.52 1.32
CA GLY A 95 -15.43 -8.03 2.43
C GLY A 95 -14.73 -7.07 3.40
N ASN A 96 -13.69 -6.36 2.94
CA ASN A 96 -12.91 -5.44 3.78
C ASN A 96 -13.14 -3.94 3.47
N LEU A 97 -14.29 -3.61 2.90
CA LEU A 97 -14.65 -2.24 2.50
C LEU A 97 -14.43 -1.21 3.62
N GLU A 98 -14.92 -1.48 4.83
CA GLU A 98 -14.77 -0.57 5.95
C GLU A 98 -13.31 -0.40 6.41
N GLN A 99 -12.47 -1.42 6.21
CA GLN A 99 -11.03 -1.30 6.47
C GLN A 99 -10.37 -0.40 5.42
N MET A 100 -10.75 -0.50 4.15
CA MET A 100 -10.25 0.37 3.07
C MET A 100 -10.65 1.82 3.33
N LYS A 101 -11.92 2.10 3.65
CA LYS A 101 -12.38 3.45 4.04
C LYS A 101 -11.60 4.00 5.24
N LYS A 102 -11.29 3.14 6.23
CA LYS A 102 -10.48 3.54 7.37
C LYS A 102 -9.05 3.91 6.99
N VAL A 103 -8.42 3.19 6.05
CA VAL A 103 -7.09 3.55 5.52
C VAL A 103 -7.13 4.93 4.88
N VAL A 104 -8.13 5.21 4.04
CA VAL A 104 -8.31 6.53 3.40
C VAL A 104 -8.46 7.64 4.44
N ASN A 105 -9.40 7.47 5.38
CA ASN A 105 -9.65 8.49 6.42
C ASN A 105 -8.40 8.75 7.27
N GLN A 106 -7.64 7.72 7.61
CA GLN A 106 -6.39 7.88 8.34
C GLN A 106 -5.32 8.60 7.52
N SER A 107 -5.21 8.26 6.23
CA SER A 107 -4.25 8.93 5.33
C SER A 107 -4.56 10.42 5.19
N ILE A 108 -5.82 10.77 4.96
CA ILE A 108 -6.28 12.17 4.90
C ILE A 108 -6.03 12.90 6.23
N ALA A 109 -6.36 12.27 7.36
CA ALA A 109 -6.14 12.86 8.69
C ALA A 109 -4.64 13.07 9.01
N GLU A 110 -3.75 12.26 8.42
CA GLU A 110 -2.29 12.44 8.49
C GLU A 110 -1.76 13.47 7.47
N GLY A 111 -2.65 14.12 6.70
CA GLY A 111 -2.32 15.15 5.71
C GLY A 111 -1.76 14.58 4.41
N ALA A 112 -2.12 13.34 4.03
CA ALA A 112 -1.78 12.83 2.71
C ALA A 112 -2.55 13.60 1.63
N ASP A 113 -1.87 13.97 0.56
CA ASP A 113 -2.41 14.66 -0.60
C ASP A 113 -2.96 13.68 -1.66
N TYR A 114 -2.66 12.38 -1.50
CA TYR A 114 -3.18 11.31 -2.33
C TYR A 114 -3.53 10.07 -1.51
N VAL A 115 -4.30 9.19 -2.12
CA VAL A 115 -4.45 7.78 -1.72
C VAL A 115 -4.27 6.91 -2.95
N GLU A 116 -3.44 5.89 -2.84
CA GLU A 116 -3.18 4.93 -3.90
C GLU A 116 -3.87 3.61 -3.59
N PHE A 117 -4.66 3.15 -4.56
CA PHE A 117 -5.38 1.89 -4.54
C PHE A 117 -4.64 0.83 -5.36
N MET A 118 -4.49 -0.37 -4.81
CA MET A 118 -3.79 -1.46 -5.50
C MET A 118 -4.70 -2.67 -5.72
N LEU A 119 -4.66 -3.19 -6.95
CA LEU A 119 -5.29 -4.44 -7.33
C LEU A 119 -4.54 -5.07 -8.52
N HIS A 120 -4.34 -6.38 -8.48
CA HIS A 120 -3.75 -7.09 -9.62
C HIS A 120 -4.83 -7.48 -10.64
N SER A 121 -4.50 -7.44 -11.92
CA SER A 121 -5.43 -7.83 -13.00
C SER A 121 -5.95 -9.26 -12.87
N SER A 122 -5.13 -10.18 -12.36
CA SER A 122 -5.54 -11.57 -12.09
C SER A 122 -6.63 -11.70 -11.02
N GLU A 123 -6.81 -10.69 -10.17
CA GLU A 123 -7.82 -10.72 -9.10
C GLU A 123 -9.24 -10.48 -9.61
N PHE A 124 -9.40 -10.05 -10.88
CA PHE A 124 -10.71 -9.94 -11.53
C PHE A 124 -11.20 -11.26 -12.17
N MET A 125 -10.44 -12.33 -12.02
CA MET A 125 -10.77 -13.63 -12.58
C MET A 125 -10.98 -14.66 -11.46
N PRO A 126 -12.06 -15.44 -11.50
CA PRO A 126 -12.28 -16.51 -10.54
C PRO A 126 -11.09 -17.48 -10.47
N GLY A 127 -10.51 -17.67 -9.28
CA GLY A 127 -9.32 -18.52 -9.09
C GLY A 127 -8.00 -17.88 -9.55
N GLY A 128 -8.01 -16.66 -10.10
CA GLY A 128 -6.79 -15.93 -10.49
C GLY A 128 -5.97 -15.39 -9.32
N SER A 129 -6.53 -15.46 -8.12
CA SER A 129 -5.84 -15.14 -6.87
C SER A 129 -6.28 -16.08 -5.74
N PRO A 130 -5.48 -16.19 -4.66
CA PRO A 130 -5.89 -16.97 -3.49
C PRO A 130 -7.08 -16.36 -2.73
N THR A 131 -7.41 -15.08 -3.00
CA THR A 131 -8.47 -14.33 -2.33
C THR A 131 -9.82 -14.53 -3.03
N PHE A 132 -9.87 -14.40 -4.35
CA PHE A 132 -11.09 -14.43 -5.16
C PHE A 132 -11.14 -15.73 -5.96
N LYS A 133 -11.79 -16.76 -5.40
CA LYS A 133 -11.70 -18.15 -5.89
C LYS A 133 -12.82 -18.53 -6.86
N ASN A 134 -13.94 -17.84 -6.80
CA ASN A 134 -15.14 -18.16 -7.55
C ASN A 134 -15.88 -16.89 -7.98
N GLU A 135 -16.91 -17.05 -8.83
CA GLU A 135 -17.70 -15.93 -9.37
C GLU A 135 -18.32 -15.06 -8.28
N LYS A 136 -18.84 -15.67 -7.21
CA LYS A 136 -19.43 -14.92 -6.10
C LYS A 136 -18.40 -14.01 -5.40
N ASP A 137 -17.17 -14.45 -5.27
CA ASP A 137 -16.09 -13.62 -4.72
C ASP A 137 -15.79 -12.43 -5.64
N ILE A 138 -15.87 -12.63 -6.97
CA ILE A 138 -15.70 -11.56 -7.97
C ILE A 138 -16.89 -10.58 -7.93
N GLU A 139 -18.11 -11.05 -7.82
CA GLU A 139 -19.29 -10.19 -7.66
C GLU A 139 -19.15 -9.32 -6.39
N GLN A 140 -18.72 -9.91 -5.28
CA GLN A 140 -18.45 -9.16 -4.06
C GLN A 140 -17.33 -8.14 -4.24
N LEU A 141 -16.25 -8.50 -4.97
CA LEU A 141 -15.17 -7.56 -5.30
C LEU A 141 -15.73 -6.34 -6.04
N TYR A 142 -16.52 -6.54 -7.09
CA TYR A 142 -17.11 -5.43 -7.85
C TYR A 142 -18.03 -4.57 -6.99
N ALA A 143 -18.86 -5.19 -6.15
CA ALA A 143 -19.74 -4.47 -5.22
C ALA A 143 -18.95 -3.63 -4.20
N ASP A 144 -17.86 -4.16 -3.66
CA ASP A 144 -16.96 -3.44 -2.75
C ASP A 144 -16.26 -2.27 -3.47
N LEU A 145 -15.82 -2.46 -4.71
CA LEU A 145 -15.19 -1.41 -5.51
C LEU A 145 -16.16 -0.28 -5.86
N GLU A 146 -17.36 -0.61 -6.31
CA GLU A 146 -18.41 0.37 -6.62
C GLU A 146 -18.73 1.23 -5.38
N GLN A 147 -18.91 0.60 -4.24
CA GLN A 147 -19.18 1.31 -2.99
C GLN A 147 -17.98 2.15 -2.53
N LEU A 148 -16.75 1.64 -2.68
CA LEU A 148 -15.55 2.39 -2.32
C LEU A 148 -15.39 3.63 -3.20
N PHE A 149 -15.46 3.49 -4.53
CA PHE A 149 -15.27 4.61 -5.43
C PHE A 149 -16.43 5.61 -5.39
N SER A 150 -17.68 5.14 -5.21
CA SER A 150 -18.81 6.03 -4.97
C SER A 150 -18.67 6.86 -3.70
N TRP A 151 -18.05 6.30 -2.67
CA TRP A 151 -17.76 7.03 -1.45
C TRP A 151 -16.56 7.98 -1.61
N LEU A 152 -15.50 7.55 -2.32
CA LEU A 152 -14.29 8.35 -2.56
C LEU A 152 -14.55 9.61 -3.39
N GLN A 153 -15.43 9.57 -4.40
CA GLN A 153 -15.71 10.71 -5.27
C GLN A 153 -16.19 11.98 -4.52
N HIS A 154 -16.67 11.83 -3.29
CA HIS A 154 -17.12 12.96 -2.47
C HIS A 154 -15.99 13.67 -1.70
N GLN A 155 -14.79 13.12 -1.69
CA GLN A 155 -13.68 13.63 -0.90
C GLN A 155 -12.33 13.58 -1.61
N THR A 156 -12.25 12.96 -2.78
CA THR A 156 -11.05 12.85 -3.60
C THR A 156 -11.39 13.09 -5.06
N THR A 157 -10.38 13.44 -5.85
CA THR A 157 -10.48 13.53 -7.31
C THR A 157 -9.63 12.42 -7.92
N GLY A 158 -10.23 11.64 -8.83
CA GLY A 158 -9.49 10.61 -9.59
C GLY A 158 -8.48 11.29 -10.51
N MET A 159 -7.25 10.77 -10.51
CA MET A 159 -6.15 11.33 -11.28
C MET A 159 -5.26 10.21 -11.84
N THR A 160 -4.67 10.42 -13.00
CA THR A 160 -3.64 9.50 -13.49
C THR A 160 -2.30 9.77 -12.79
N LEU A 161 -1.41 8.78 -12.75
CA LEU A 161 -0.06 8.99 -12.21
C LEU A 161 0.71 10.06 -12.99
N ALA A 162 0.49 10.16 -14.30
CA ALA A 162 1.10 11.20 -15.14
C ALA A 162 0.63 12.61 -14.75
N ASP A 163 -0.68 12.78 -14.51
CA ASP A 163 -1.23 14.06 -14.08
C ASP A 163 -0.77 14.41 -12.67
N TYR A 164 -0.72 13.42 -11.77
CA TYR A 164 -0.18 13.63 -10.41
C TYR A 164 1.29 14.07 -10.47
N TYR A 165 2.12 13.38 -11.27
CA TYR A 165 3.52 13.76 -11.48
C TYR A 165 3.66 15.21 -11.98
N ALA A 166 2.83 15.61 -12.95
CA ALA A 166 2.86 16.96 -13.50
C ALA A 166 2.50 18.05 -12.47
N THR A 167 1.72 17.69 -11.45
CA THR A 167 1.31 18.64 -10.38
C THR A 167 2.19 18.52 -9.12
N PHE A 168 2.97 17.46 -9.00
CA PHE A 168 3.83 17.24 -7.83
C PHE A 168 4.91 18.30 -7.74
N LYS A 169 4.96 19.02 -6.61
CA LYS A 169 5.90 20.15 -6.40
C LYS A 169 7.09 19.78 -5.51
N GLY A 170 7.12 18.58 -4.95
CA GLY A 170 8.10 18.20 -3.92
C GLY A 170 8.00 19.08 -2.65
N GLU A 171 8.15 18.47 -1.48
CA GLU A 171 8.36 19.22 -0.22
C GLU A 171 9.84 19.42 0.03
#